data_c0680e44144bab211e56969833eefa77
#
_entry.id   c0680e44144bab211e56969833eefa77
#
_cell.length_a   1.000
_cell.length_b   1.000
_cell.length_c   1.000
_cell.angle_alpha   90.00
_cell.angle_beta   90.00
_cell.angle_gamma   90.00
#
_symmetry.space_group_name_H-M   'P 1'
#
loop_
_entity.id
_entity.type
_entity.pdbx_description
1 polymer ?
#
loop_
_entity_poly.entity_id
_entity_poly.type
_entity_poly.pdbx_seq_one_letter_code
_entity_poly.pdbx_strand_id
1 'polypeptide(L)'
;MRRLLFAFVLILLANLGNAQSAKHAIGLRLSGSDGLGTEISYQQAISDLNRFEFDLGMHSGNNYNAWGLAGIYQWVWKIDGPFNWYAGAGGRIGSWKWDSGYLGTENGGVFLSAAGNVGVEYTFPIGIQISLDARPELGLINHGDAFQDNIAFSVRYRF
;
A
#
# COMPACT_ATOMS: atom_id res chain seq x y z
N MET A 1 -7.73 -15.75 -19.69
CA MET A 1 -7.66 -15.32 -18.28
C MET A 1 -7.20 -16.46 -17.35
N ARG A 2 -7.79 -17.66 -17.32
CA ARG A 2 -7.32 -18.79 -16.46
C ARG A 2 -5.85 -19.19 -16.70
N ARG A 3 -5.37 -19.18 -17.95
CA ARG A 3 -3.96 -19.53 -18.29
C ARG A 3 -2.94 -18.48 -17.81
N LEU A 4 -3.31 -17.21 -17.80
CA LEU A 4 -2.48 -16.12 -17.25
C LEU A 4 -2.42 -16.18 -15.73
N LEU A 5 -3.51 -16.54 -15.06
CA LEU A 5 -3.55 -16.78 -13.62
C LEU A 5 -2.66 -17.96 -13.21
N PHE A 6 -2.71 -19.05 -13.98
CA PHE A 6 -1.82 -20.22 -13.77
C PHE A 6 -0.35 -19.90 -13.99
N ALA A 7 0.00 -19.11 -15.02
CA ALA A 7 1.36 -18.66 -15.26
C ALA A 7 1.88 -17.76 -14.13
N PHE A 8 1.04 -16.86 -13.62
CA PHE A 8 1.37 -15.99 -12.49
C PHE A 8 1.60 -16.79 -11.21
N VAL A 9 0.77 -17.80 -10.92
CA VAL A 9 0.94 -18.71 -9.78
C VAL A 9 2.21 -19.55 -9.91
N LEU A 10 2.55 -20.03 -11.11
CA LEU A 10 3.78 -20.79 -11.37
C LEU A 10 5.05 -19.94 -11.20
N ILE A 11 5.02 -18.68 -11.61
CA ILE A 11 6.14 -17.73 -11.39
C ILE A 11 6.32 -17.45 -9.88
N LEU A 12 5.23 -17.34 -9.13
CA LEU A 12 5.28 -17.20 -7.67
C LEU A 12 5.89 -18.45 -7.00
N LEU A 13 5.51 -19.64 -7.45
CA LEU A 13 6.01 -20.90 -6.90
C LEU A 13 7.50 -21.18 -7.23
N ALA A 14 8.00 -20.68 -8.36
CA ALA A 14 9.39 -20.87 -8.77
C ALA A 14 10.42 -20.13 -7.88
N ASN A 15 9.97 -19.14 -7.08
CA ASN A 15 10.83 -18.34 -6.19
C ASN A 15 10.84 -18.81 -4.73
N LEU A 16 10.22 -19.93 -4.39
CA LEU A 16 10.11 -20.43 -3.00
C LEU A 16 11.45 -20.80 -2.35
N GLY A 17 12.54 -20.88 -3.12
CA GLY A 17 13.86 -21.31 -2.61
C GLY A 17 14.71 -20.23 -1.93
N ASN A 18 14.37 -18.94 -2.04
CA ASN A 18 15.24 -17.84 -1.62
C ASN A 18 14.68 -16.94 -0.51
N ALA A 19 13.71 -17.41 0.25
CA ALA A 19 12.99 -16.59 1.25
C ALA A 19 13.87 -16.06 2.41
N GLN A 20 15.09 -16.57 2.59
CA GLN A 20 16.00 -16.14 3.68
C GLN A 20 16.74 -14.83 3.38
N SER A 21 16.71 -14.34 2.13
CA SER A 21 17.31 -13.07 1.71
C SER A 21 16.38 -12.23 0.87
N ALA A 22 15.05 -12.41 1.04
CA ALA A 22 14.04 -11.71 0.27
C ALA A 22 14.14 -10.19 0.51
N LYS A 23 14.57 -9.46 -0.51
CA LYS A 23 14.69 -7.99 -0.48
C LYS A 23 13.43 -7.27 -0.97
N HIS A 24 12.51 -8.00 -1.55
CA HIS A 24 11.31 -7.47 -2.17
C HIS A 24 10.06 -8.15 -1.61
N ALA A 25 8.97 -7.42 -1.55
CA ALA A 25 7.65 -7.99 -1.29
C ALA A 25 6.61 -7.29 -2.17
N ILE A 26 5.66 -8.05 -2.70
CA ILE A 26 4.56 -7.52 -3.49
C ILE A 26 3.24 -8.12 -3.00
N GLY A 27 2.18 -7.33 -3.02
CA GLY A 27 0.87 -7.80 -2.59
C GLY A 27 -0.20 -6.74 -2.64
N LEU A 28 -1.19 -6.90 -1.78
CA LEU A 28 -2.33 -6.02 -1.68
C LEU A 28 -2.41 -5.44 -0.27
N ARG A 29 -2.76 -4.16 -0.20
CA ARG A 29 -3.13 -3.43 1.01
C ARG A 29 -4.59 -3.04 0.90
N LEU A 30 -5.40 -3.49 1.86
CA LEU A 30 -6.84 -3.29 1.91
C LEU A 30 -7.15 -2.32 3.04
N SER A 31 -7.60 -1.13 2.70
CA SER A 31 -7.94 -0.09 3.68
C SER A 31 -9.44 0.09 3.83
N GLY A 32 -9.88 0.33 5.06
CA GLY A 32 -11.26 0.65 5.41
C GLY A 32 -11.43 2.15 5.57
N SER A 33 -11.64 2.86 4.48
CA SER A 33 -12.19 4.22 4.50
C SER A 33 -13.25 4.30 3.42
N ASP A 34 -14.27 5.07 3.56
CA ASP A 34 -15.49 5.29 2.73
C ASP A 34 -15.62 4.51 1.40
N GLY A 35 -15.36 3.20 1.46
CA GLY A 35 -15.26 2.28 0.33
C GLY A 35 -13.96 1.48 0.46
N LEU A 36 -14.00 0.19 0.16
CA LEU A 36 -12.81 -0.67 0.18
C LEU A 36 -11.72 -0.11 -0.74
N GLY A 37 -10.80 0.66 -0.16
CA GLY A 37 -9.59 1.10 -0.85
C GLY A 37 -8.67 -0.11 -1.02
N THR A 38 -8.42 -0.50 -2.26
CA THR A 38 -7.45 -1.54 -2.58
C THR A 38 -6.24 -0.90 -3.21
N GLU A 39 -5.07 -1.16 -2.63
CA GLU A 39 -3.79 -0.68 -3.13
C GLU A 39 -2.91 -1.87 -3.49
N ILE A 40 -2.20 -1.77 -4.62
CA ILE A 40 -1.08 -2.67 -4.93
C ILE A 40 0.10 -2.16 -4.11
N SER A 41 0.64 -3.03 -3.28
CA SER A 41 1.72 -2.70 -2.34
C SER A 41 3.01 -3.39 -2.76
N TYR A 42 4.09 -2.63 -2.82
CA TYR A 42 5.43 -3.13 -3.09
C TYR A 42 6.40 -2.62 -2.04
N GLN A 43 7.20 -3.52 -1.49
CA GLN A 43 8.25 -3.19 -0.53
C GLN A 43 9.61 -3.57 -1.08
N GLN A 44 10.61 -2.70 -0.83
CA GLN A 44 12.01 -2.95 -1.14
C GLN A 44 12.85 -2.73 0.10
N ALA A 45 13.48 -3.79 0.61
CA ALA A 45 14.44 -3.70 1.70
C ALA A 45 15.70 -2.97 1.23
N ILE A 46 16.14 -1.99 2.01
CA ILE A 46 17.39 -1.25 1.82
C ILE A 46 18.45 -1.85 2.72
N SER A 47 18.06 -2.21 3.92
CA SER A 47 18.87 -2.88 4.93
C SER A 47 18.00 -3.84 5.73
N ASP A 48 18.57 -4.52 6.73
CA ASP A 48 17.83 -5.42 7.62
C ASP A 48 16.78 -4.67 8.48
N LEU A 49 16.97 -3.38 8.66
CA LEU A 49 16.11 -2.54 9.53
C LEU A 49 15.32 -1.48 8.76
N ASN A 50 15.55 -1.31 7.47
CA ASN A 50 14.94 -0.22 6.71
C ASN A 50 14.43 -0.71 5.36
N ARG A 51 13.28 -0.17 4.93
CA ARG A 51 12.70 -0.45 3.62
C ARG A 51 11.93 0.74 3.08
N PHE A 52 11.76 0.78 1.77
CA PHE A 52 10.72 1.57 1.10
C PHE A 52 9.46 0.73 0.90
N GLU A 53 8.31 1.37 1.06
CA GLU A 53 7.01 0.86 0.66
C GLU A 53 6.39 1.82 -0.34
N PHE A 54 5.86 1.28 -1.43
CA PHE A 54 5.13 2.01 -2.46
C PHE A 54 3.76 1.37 -2.60
N ASP A 55 2.70 2.17 -2.47
CA ASP A 55 1.33 1.70 -2.57
C ASP A 55 0.59 2.50 -3.64
N LEU A 56 0.13 1.80 -4.69
CA LEU A 56 -0.66 2.36 -5.77
C LEU A 56 -2.12 1.97 -5.57
N GLY A 57 -2.95 2.96 -5.25
CA GLY A 57 -4.39 2.81 -5.09
C GLY A 57 -5.16 3.40 -6.26
N MET A 58 -6.27 2.75 -6.61
CA MET A 58 -7.25 3.26 -7.55
C MET A 58 -8.63 3.13 -6.93
N HIS A 59 -9.40 4.21 -7.00
CA HIS A 59 -10.77 4.24 -6.57
C HIS A 59 -11.65 4.66 -7.74
N SER A 60 -12.66 3.85 -8.05
CA SER A 60 -13.65 4.14 -9.08
C SER A 60 -15.03 4.04 -8.48
N GLY A 61 -15.69 5.17 -8.33
CA GLY A 61 -17.08 5.28 -7.84
C GLY A 61 -18.03 5.67 -8.95
N ASN A 62 -19.33 5.69 -8.64
CA ASN A 62 -20.37 6.03 -9.63
C ASN A 62 -20.24 7.45 -10.18
N ASN A 63 -19.61 8.36 -9.45
CA ASN A 63 -19.55 9.79 -9.78
C ASN A 63 -18.14 10.38 -9.73
N TYR A 64 -17.12 9.61 -9.34
CA TYR A 64 -15.74 10.08 -9.33
C TYR A 64 -14.73 8.95 -9.48
N ASN A 65 -13.60 9.28 -10.07
CA ASN A 65 -12.43 8.42 -10.19
C ASN A 65 -11.24 9.09 -9.52
N ALA A 66 -10.47 8.31 -8.79
CA ALA A 66 -9.25 8.78 -8.16
C ALA A 66 -8.15 7.73 -8.23
N TRP A 67 -6.91 8.17 -8.26
CA TRP A 67 -5.74 7.33 -8.06
C TRP A 67 -4.76 8.02 -7.12
N GLY A 68 -3.95 7.24 -6.45
CA GLY A 68 -2.92 7.77 -5.56
C GLY A 68 -1.74 6.82 -5.44
N LEU A 69 -0.55 7.39 -5.38
CA LEU A 69 0.69 6.69 -5.12
C LEU A 69 1.26 7.21 -3.81
N ALA A 70 1.41 6.32 -2.83
CA ALA A 70 2.12 6.58 -1.59
C ALA A 70 3.55 6.04 -1.67
N GLY A 71 4.51 6.78 -1.11
CA GLY A 71 5.88 6.35 -0.94
C GLY A 71 6.30 6.59 0.50
N ILE A 72 6.62 5.52 1.22
CA ILE A 72 6.92 5.54 2.67
C ILE A 72 8.28 4.91 2.91
N TYR A 73 9.14 5.62 3.61
CA TYR A 73 10.35 5.05 4.19
C TYR A 73 10.01 4.48 5.56
N GLN A 74 10.30 3.20 5.81
CA GLN A 74 9.95 2.50 7.04
C GLN A 74 11.21 2.03 7.78
N TRP A 75 11.19 2.21 9.09
CA TRP A 75 12.09 1.58 10.05
C TRP A 75 11.37 0.36 10.63
N VAL A 76 12.06 -0.79 10.66
CA VAL A 76 11.51 -2.08 11.08
C VAL A 76 12.27 -2.57 12.29
N TRP A 77 11.56 -2.98 13.33
CA TRP A 77 12.13 -3.53 14.54
C TRP A 77 11.52 -4.89 14.84
N LYS A 78 12.37 -5.81 15.25
CA LYS A 78 11.97 -7.15 15.63
C LYS A 78 11.30 -7.12 17.01
N ILE A 79 10.14 -7.78 17.14
CA ILE A 79 9.48 -8.02 18.41
C ILE A 79 9.93 -9.38 18.94
N ASP A 80 9.55 -10.46 18.26
CA ASP A 80 9.93 -11.84 18.57
C ASP A 80 9.69 -12.75 17.36
N GLY A 81 10.64 -13.66 17.11
CA GLY A 81 10.55 -14.62 16.00
C GLY A 81 10.23 -13.96 14.66
N PRO A 82 9.09 -14.29 14.04
CA PRO A 82 8.62 -13.74 12.76
C PRO A 82 7.82 -12.43 12.90
N PHE A 83 7.58 -11.95 14.12
CA PHE A 83 6.86 -10.73 14.41
C PHE A 83 7.78 -9.52 14.39
N ASN A 84 7.41 -8.50 13.63
CA ASN A 84 8.04 -7.19 13.62
C ASN A 84 6.99 -6.11 13.83
N TRP A 85 7.44 -4.95 14.31
CA TRP A 85 6.70 -3.72 14.19
C TRP A 85 7.49 -2.74 13.34
N TYR A 86 6.83 -1.75 12.79
CA TYR A 86 7.48 -0.75 11.96
C TYR A 86 6.81 0.60 12.14
N ALA A 87 7.59 1.65 11.92
CA ALA A 87 7.11 3.01 11.78
C ALA A 87 7.75 3.63 10.55
N GLY A 88 7.07 4.59 9.94
CA GLY A 88 7.56 5.20 8.71
C GLY A 88 7.03 6.59 8.50
N ALA A 89 7.67 7.28 7.55
CA ALA A 89 7.28 8.59 7.09
C ALA A 89 7.48 8.72 5.59
N GLY A 90 6.64 9.51 4.95
CA GLY A 90 6.70 9.73 3.50
C GLY A 90 5.62 10.68 3.02
N GLY A 91 5.08 10.40 1.85
CA GLY A 91 4.00 11.20 1.27
C GLY A 91 3.16 10.42 0.29
N ARG A 92 2.05 11.02 -0.08
CA ARG A 92 1.15 10.50 -1.10
C ARG A 92 0.83 11.61 -2.10
N ILE A 93 0.86 11.25 -3.37
CA ILE A 93 0.42 12.10 -4.48
C ILE A 93 -0.65 11.36 -5.26
N GLY A 94 -1.62 12.09 -5.79
CA GLY A 94 -2.64 11.51 -6.64
C GLY A 94 -3.51 12.55 -7.32
N SER A 95 -4.52 12.08 -8.04
CA SER A 95 -5.52 12.95 -8.63
C SER A 95 -6.90 12.34 -8.51
N TRP A 96 -7.89 13.21 -8.52
CA TRP A 96 -9.31 12.86 -8.54
C TRP A 96 -10.02 13.64 -9.64
N LYS A 97 -11.06 13.04 -10.17
CA LYS A 97 -11.90 13.63 -11.21
C LYS A 97 -13.37 13.24 -10.95
N TRP A 98 -14.25 14.24 -10.95
CA TRP A 98 -15.69 14.02 -10.90
C TRP A 98 -16.25 13.88 -12.32
N ASP A 99 -17.21 12.97 -12.52
CA ASP A 99 -17.92 12.85 -13.79
C ASP A 99 -18.82 14.06 -14.05
N SER A 100 -18.71 14.59 -15.26
CA SER A 100 -19.38 15.83 -15.72
C SER A 100 -20.91 15.79 -15.67
N GLY A 101 -21.51 14.58 -15.57
CA GLY A 101 -22.96 14.42 -15.45
C GLY A 101 -23.59 14.84 -14.12
N TYR A 102 -22.79 14.97 -13.06
CA TYR A 102 -23.31 15.24 -11.71
C TYR A 102 -23.31 16.73 -11.33
N LEU A 103 -22.38 17.53 -11.86
CA LEU A 103 -22.26 18.96 -11.52
C LEU A 103 -22.23 19.90 -12.74
N GLY A 104 -22.41 19.38 -13.96
CA GLY A 104 -22.41 20.18 -15.19
C GLY A 104 -21.04 20.74 -15.62
N THR A 105 -19.99 20.55 -14.84
CA THR A 105 -18.60 20.94 -15.12
C THR A 105 -17.64 19.85 -14.68
N GLU A 106 -16.63 19.55 -15.50
CA GLU A 106 -15.53 18.68 -15.10
C GLU A 106 -14.77 19.33 -13.95
N ASN A 107 -14.83 18.73 -12.76
CA ASN A 107 -14.08 19.16 -11.60
C ASN A 107 -13.07 18.05 -11.23
N GLY A 108 -11.82 18.40 -11.17
CA GLY A 108 -10.76 17.47 -10.80
C GLY A 108 -9.56 18.23 -10.25
N GLY A 109 -8.67 17.52 -9.58
CA GLY A 109 -7.49 18.12 -9.00
C GLY A 109 -6.39 17.10 -8.70
N VAL A 110 -5.21 17.61 -8.43
CA VAL A 110 -4.08 16.86 -7.90
C VAL A 110 -4.01 17.13 -6.41
N PHE A 111 -3.78 16.12 -5.61
CA PHE A 111 -3.57 16.26 -4.18
C PHE A 111 -2.17 15.81 -3.79
N LEU A 112 -1.67 16.38 -2.70
CA LEU A 112 -0.41 16.00 -2.06
C LEU A 112 -0.64 15.94 -0.56
N SER A 113 -0.17 14.88 0.08
CA SER A 113 -0.17 14.74 1.54
C SER A 113 1.18 14.27 2.07
N ALA A 114 1.51 14.68 3.29
CA ALA A 114 2.52 14.01 4.10
C ALA A 114 1.86 12.81 4.78
N ALA A 115 2.57 11.70 4.86
CA ALA A 115 2.05 10.47 5.43
C ALA A 115 2.98 9.92 6.51
N GLY A 116 2.42 9.55 7.66
CA GLY A 116 3.04 8.67 8.62
C GLY A 116 2.61 7.23 8.38
N ASN A 117 3.29 6.28 8.99
CA ASN A 117 2.87 4.89 8.96
C ASN A 117 3.35 4.18 10.22
N VAL A 118 2.50 3.38 10.83
CA VAL A 118 2.86 2.51 11.96
C VAL A 118 2.09 1.20 11.85
N GLY A 119 2.76 0.08 12.08
CA GLY A 119 2.11 -1.21 11.94
C GLY A 119 2.87 -2.36 12.58
N VAL A 120 2.23 -3.50 12.53
CA VAL A 120 2.79 -4.79 12.93
C VAL A 120 2.70 -5.77 11.78
N GLU A 121 3.66 -6.67 11.68
CA GLU A 121 3.69 -7.65 10.61
C GLU A 121 4.15 -9.00 11.12
N TYR A 122 3.70 -10.03 10.43
CA TYR A 122 4.10 -11.41 10.62
C TYR A 122 4.53 -12.01 9.29
N THR A 123 5.72 -12.61 9.26
CA THR A 123 6.23 -13.26 8.06
C THR A 123 6.26 -14.78 8.25
N PHE A 124 5.46 -15.48 7.45
CA PHE A 124 5.44 -16.93 7.43
C PHE A 124 6.69 -17.51 6.76
N PRO A 125 7.13 -18.73 7.14
CA PRO A 125 8.29 -19.39 6.50
C PRO A 125 8.16 -19.58 4.99
N ILE A 126 6.92 -19.61 4.46
CA ILE A 126 6.62 -19.76 3.03
C ILE A 126 6.76 -18.43 2.25
N GLY A 127 7.23 -17.34 2.90
CA GLY A 127 7.40 -16.04 2.26
C GLY A 127 6.13 -15.16 2.24
N ILE A 128 5.00 -15.63 2.78
CA ILE A 128 3.82 -14.78 2.93
C ILE A 128 4.03 -13.87 4.15
N GLN A 129 3.79 -12.58 3.94
CA GLN A 129 3.77 -11.56 4.98
C GLN A 129 2.36 -10.98 5.11
N ILE A 130 1.84 -10.94 6.33
CA ILE A 130 0.62 -10.23 6.67
C ILE A 130 0.96 -9.04 7.56
N SER A 131 0.24 -7.95 7.41
CA SER A 131 0.42 -6.78 8.28
C SER A 131 -0.90 -6.06 8.55
N LEU A 132 -0.93 -5.38 9.69
CA LEU A 132 -1.97 -4.43 10.06
C LEU A 132 -1.27 -3.09 10.36
N ASP A 133 -1.71 -2.03 9.71
CA ASP A 133 -1.10 -0.71 9.85
C ASP A 133 -2.12 0.42 9.89
N ALA A 134 -1.69 1.53 10.50
CA ALA A 134 -2.34 2.82 10.41
C ALA A 134 -1.44 3.79 9.65
N ARG A 135 -2.03 4.53 8.69
CA ARG A 135 -1.37 5.55 7.89
C ARG A 135 -2.12 6.87 8.06
N PRO A 136 -1.76 7.67 9.08
CA PRO A 136 -2.24 9.05 9.17
C PRO A 136 -1.65 9.89 8.03
N GLU A 137 -2.51 10.66 7.37
CA GLU A 137 -2.14 11.57 6.28
C GLU A 137 -2.50 13.01 6.64
N LEU A 138 -1.58 13.93 6.38
CA LEU A 138 -1.77 15.37 6.53
C LEU A 138 -1.82 16.00 5.14
N GLY A 139 -2.95 16.54 4.75
CA GLY A 139 -3.15 17.21 3.46
C GLY A 139 -2.31 18.48 3.35
N LEU A 140 -1.54 18.58 2.27
CA LEU A 140 -0.70 19.74 1.96
C LEU A 140 -1.30 20.57 0.82
N ILE A 141 -1.85 19.92 -0.21
CA ILE A 141 -2.41 20.58 -1.40
C ILE A 141 -3.70 19.85 -1.78
N ASN A 142 -4.80 20.61 -1.95
CA ASN A 142 -6.09 20.15 -2.45
C ASN A 142 -6.63 18.87 -1.78
N HIS A 143 -6.35 18.70 -0.51
CA HIS A 143 -6.84 17.60 0.30
C HIS A 143 -8.15 18.04 0.96
N GLY A 144 -9.23 17.22 0.86
CA GLY A 144 -10.56 17.60 1.38
C GLY A 144 -10.55 17.83 2.90
N ASP A 145 -9.94 16.93 3.66
CA ASP A 145 -9.74 17.04 5.11
C ASP A 145 -8.27 17.23 5.44
N ALA A 146 -7.99 18.09 6.41
CA ALA A 146 -6.63 18.39 6.84
C ALA A 146 -5.91 17.15 7.41
N PHE A 147 -6.67 16.19 7.97
CA PHE A 147 -6.16 14.96 8.56
C PHE A 147 -7.05 13.79 8.19
N GLN A 148 -6.46 12.69 7.72
CA GLN A 148 -7.15 11.44 7.41
C GLN A 148 -6.44 10.27 8.07
N ASP A 149 -7.21 9.38 8.68
CA ASP A 149 -6.72 8.11 9.22
C ASP A 149 -7.06 6.97 8.25
N ASN A 150 -6.08 6.14 7.97
CA ASN A 150 -6.25 5.00 7.10
C ASN A 150 -5.69 3.74 7.79
N ILE A 151 -6.58 2.88 8.28
CA ILE A 151 -6.22 1.58 8.83
C ILE A 151 -6.35 0.54 7.73
N ALA A 152 -5.33 -0.30 7.57
CA ALA A 152 -5.31 -1.29 6.51
C ALA A 152 -4.75 -2.64 6.96
N PHE A 153 -5.25 -3.67 6.32
CA PHE A 153 -4.70 -5.02 6.35
C PHE A 153 -3.99 -5.31 5.03
N SER A 154 -2.80 -5.91 5.12
CA SER A 154 -2.05 -6.24 3.90
C SER A 154 -1.63 -7.70 3.87
N VAL A 155 -1.57 -8.23 2.65
CA VAL A 155 -1.00 -9.54 2.36
C VAL A 155 0.01 -9.37 1.24
N ARG A 156 1.27 -9.76 1.49
CA ARG A 156 2.37 -9.65 0.54
C ARG A 156 3.12 -10.98 0.42
N TYR A 157 3.76 -11.18 -0.70
CA TYR A 157 4.71 -12.28 -0.92
C TYR A 157 6.11 -11.69 -1.02
N ARG A 158 7.04 -12.24 -0.24
CA ARG A 158 8.46 -11.84 -0.18
C ARG A 158 9.29 -12.73 -1.10
N PHE A 159 10.19 -12.12 -1.87
CA PHE A 159 11.09 -12.81 -2.82
C PHE A 159 12.42 -12.09 -2.98
#